data_5068b6f47896ae1acdf23acb84b88d63
#
_entry.id   5068b6f47896ae1acdf23acb84b88d63
#
_cell.length_a   1.000
_cell.length_b   1.000
_cell.length_c   1.000
_cell.angle_alpha   90.00
_cell.angle_beta   90.00
_cell.angle_gamma   90.00
#
_symmetry.space_group_name_H-M   'P 1'
#
loop_
_entity.id
_entity.type
_entity.pdbx_description
1 polymer ?
#
loop_
_entity_poly.entity_id
_entity_poly.type
_entity_poly.pdbx_seq_one_letter_code
_entity_poly.pdbx_strand_id
1 'polypeptide(L)'
;MPAKHPSVNSGVVSLTIGIVGLPNVGKSTLFNALTKNTVLAANYPFATIEPNVGVVGVRDSRLDVLAELFHSAKTVPATVSFVDIAGLVRGASEGQGLGNKFLANIREAAAVCQVIRAFNDPDVVHVEGRVSPKDDIETVNTELILADLQTLDRAIPRLEKEARITKDRQPPLDAARAARDVLDSGQTLYAAGTDTESLRELTLLTTKPFLYVFNLDEAELTDEAVLEELRGLVAPAEAIFLDAKAEAELIELPEDEARELLESIGQNEPGLHQLVRVGFHTLGLQTFLTAGPKESRAWTIPQGATAPEAAGVIHTDFQRGFIKAEIVSYDDLVAAGSVAEARSRGQVRMEGKDYVMQDGDVVEFRFNV
;
A
#
# COMPACT_ATOMS: atom_id res chain seq x y z
N MET A 1 17.47 10.52 6.41
CA MET A 1 16.92 9.79 7.57
C MET A 1 15.64 9.13 7.08
N PRO A 2 15.37 7.84 7.30
CA PRO A 2 14.14 7.23 6.86
C PRO A 2 12.96 7.91 7.56
N ALA A 3 11.90 8.18 6.81
CA ALA A 3 10.66 8.76 7.31
C ALA A 3 10.09 7.87 8.44
N LYS A 4 9.73 8.46 9.58
CA LYS A 4 9.06 7.75 10.66
C LYS A 4 7.65 7.38 10.17
N HIS A 5 7.43 6.09 9.95
CA HIS A 5 6.10 5.56 9.64
C HIS A 5 5.13 5.76 10.82
N PRO A 6 3.86 6.04 10.56
CA PRO A 6 2.87 6.26 11.59
C PRO A 6 2.67 5.01 12.47
N SER A 7 2.70 5.17 13.79
CA SER A 7 2.38 4.11 14.73
C SER A 7 0.90 3.73 14.59
N VAL A 8 0.62 2.49 14.20
CA VAL A 8 -0.73 1.95 14.05
C VAL A 8 -1.27 1.60 15.45
N ASN A 9 -2.31 2.29 15.87
CA ASN A 9 -3.07 1.95 17.07
C ASN A 9 -3.87 0.66 16.83
N SER A 10 -3.97 -0.21 17.82
CA SER A 10 -4.51 -1.57 17.83
C SER A 10 -6.04 -1.70 17.65
N GLY A 11 -6.59 -1.08 16.62
CA GLY A 11 -7.84 -1.48 16.00
C GLY A 11 -7.49 -2.00 14.62
N VAL A 12 -8.10 -3.08 14.17
CA VAL A 12 -7.93 -3.59 12.80
C VAL A 12 -8.39 -2.48 11.83
N VAL A 13 -7.49 -1.54 11.54
CA VAL A 13 -7.68 -0.60 10.44
C VAL A 13 -7.43 -1.44 9.20
N SER A 14 -8.47 -1.69 8.43
CA SER A 14 -8.33 -2.25 7.09
C SER A 14 -7.42 -1.31 6.32
N LEU A 15 -6.14 -1.71 6.16
CA LEU A 15 -5.15 -0.93 5.42
C LEU A 15 -5.46 -1.08 3.93
N THR A 16 -6.26 -0.16 3.42
CA THR A 16 -6.73 -0.15 2.04
C THR A 16 -6.02 0.91 1.22
N ILE A 17 -5.74 0.58 -0.04
CA ILE A 17 -5.24 1.52 -1.05
C ILE A 17 -6.42 1.97 -1.90
N GLY A 18 -6.70 3.27 -1.90
CA GLY A 18 -7.71 3.84 -2.77
C GLY A 18 -7.18 4.05 -4.19
N ILE A 19 -7.76 3.39 -5.18
CA ILE A 19 -7.43 3.62 -6.59
C ILE A 19 -8.22 4.82 -7.10
N VAL A 20 -7.52 5.84 -7.55
CA VAL A 20 -8.08 7.09 -8.08
C VAL A 20 -7.56 7.35 -9.47
N GLY A 21 -8.20 8.23 -10.21
CA GLY A 21 -7.77 8.68 -11.54
C GLY A 21 -8.88 9.43 -12.25
N LEU A 22 -8.50 10.18 -13.27
CA LEU A 22 -9.45 10.86 -14.15
C LEU A 22 -10.27 9.82 -14.95
N PRO A 23 -11.38 10.21 -15.53
CA PRO A 23 -12.13 9.32 -16.42
C PRO A 23 -11.28 8.83 -17.60
N ASN A 24 -11.48 7.58 -18.01
CA ASN A 24 -10.86 6.96 -19.19
C ASN A 24 -9.33 6.77 -19.12
N VAL A 25 -8.76 6.72 -17.92
CA VAL A 25 -7.32 6.42 -17.72
C VAL A 25 -6.99 4.93 -17.62
N GLY A 26 -8.00 4.05 -17.71
CA GLY A 26 -7.82 2.59 -17.53
C GLY A 26 -8.05 2.10 -16.09
N LYS A 27 -8.52 2.95 -15.17
CA LYS A 27 -8.72 2.63 -13.75
C LYS A 27 -9.59 1.38 -13.52
N SER A 28 -10.74 1.28 -14.19
CA SER A 28 -11.66 0.14 -14.04
C SER A 28 -11.08 -1.14 -14.68
N THR A 29 -10.32 -1.04 -15.76
CA THR A 29 -9.61 -2.17 -16.35
C THR A 29 -8.59 -2.72 -15.38
N LEU A 30 -7.77 -1.84 -14.80
CA LEU A 30 -6.78 -2.18 -13.78
C LEU A 30 -7.41 -2.82 -12.54
N PHE A 31 -8.49 -2.22 -12.01
CA PHE A 31 -9.18 -2.74 -10.84
C PHE A 31 -9.81 -4.13 -11.10
N ASN A 32 -10.43 -4.31 -12.26
CA ASN A 32 -10.99 -5.59 -12.65
C ASN A 32 -9.90 -6.66 -12.81
N ALA A 33 -8.76 -6.31 -13.40
CA ALA A 33 -7.62 -7.20 -13.52
C ALA A 33 -7.07 -7.57 -12.12
N LEU A 34 -6.88 -6.62 -11.23
CA LEU A 34 -6.48 -6.88 -9.84
C LEU A 34 -7.44 -7.83 -9.13
N THR A 35 -8.76 -7.65 -9.30
CA THR A 35 -9.78 -8.42 -8.58
C THR A 35 -10.02 -9.80 -9.18
N LYS A 36 -9.80 -10.00 -10.48
CA LYS A 36 -9.84 -11.33 -11.12
C LYS A 36 -8.71 -12.24 -10.59
N ASN A 37 -7.55 -11.67 -10.27
CA ASN A 37 -6.43 -12.37 -9.68
C ASN A 37 -6.68 -12.82 -8.22
N THR A 38 -7.89 -12.59 -7.69
CA THR A 38 -8.34 -12.96 -6.33
C THR A 38 -8.66 -14.48 -6.20
N VAL A 39 -7.77 -15.36 -6.64
CA VAL A 39 -7.87 -16.81 -6.39
C VAL A 39 -7.88 -17.15 -4.89
N LEU A 40 -7.65 -16.17 -4.03
CA LEU A 40 -7.46 -16.33 -2.58
C LEU A 40 -8.66 -15.97 -1.70
N ALA A 41 -9.72 -15.37 -2.23
CA ALA A 41 -10.94 -15.08 -1.46
C ALA A 41 -11.59 -16.36 -0.87
N ALA A 42 -11.42 -17.51 -1.52
CA ALA A 42 -11.94 -18.79 -1.04
C ALA A 42 -11.26 -19.33 0.24
N ASN A 43 -10.06 -18.83 0.59
CA ASN A 43 -9.29 -19.28 1.76
C ASN A 43 -9.42 -18.38 2.99
N TYR A 44 -10.12 -17.24 2.88
CA TYR A 44 -10.38 -16.34 3.99
C TYR A 44 -11.84 -16.43 4.44
N PRO A 45 -12.15 -17.11 5.55
CA PRO A 45 -13.53 -17.38 6.00
C PRO A 45 -14.32 -16.13 6.45
N PHE A 46 -13.72 -14.93 6.43
CA PHE A 46 -14.34 -13.67 6.86
C PHE A 46 -14.24 -12.54 5.82
N ALA A 47 -13.89 -12.84 4.56
CA ALA A 47 -13.90 -11.84 3.51
C ALA A 47 -15.36 -11.50 3.14
N THR A 48 -15.91 -10.46 3.74
CA THR A 48 -17.13 -9.81 3.26
C THR A 48 -16.78 -9.21 1.90
N ILE A 49 -17.44 -9.67 0.83
CA ILE A 49 -17.29 -9.09 -0.49
C ILE A 49 -18.04 -7.76 -0.46
N GLU A 50 -17.34 -6.69 -0.12
CA GLU A 50 -17.88 -5.34 -0.29
C GLU A 50 -17.76 -4.94 -1.77
N PRO A 51 -18.81 -4.35 -2.36
CA PRO A 51 -18.72 -3.87 -3.73
C PRO A 51 -17.59 -2.83 -3.84
N ASN A 52 -16.77 -2.97 -4.87
CA ASN A 52 -15.59 -2.14 -5.16
C ASN A 52 -14.38 -2.32 -4.22
N VAL A 53 -14.31 -3.40 -3.43
CA VAL A 53 -13.13 -3.79 -2.66
C VAL A 53 -12.54 -5.07 -3.22
N GLY A 54 -11.26 -5.03 -3.58
CA GLY A 54 -10.48 -6.18 -4.03
C GLY A 54 -9.42 -6.55 -3.01
N VAL A 55 -9.41 -7.80 -2.53
CA VAL A 55 -8.35 -8.31 -1.65
C VAL A 55 -7.40 -9.15 -2.50
N VAL A 56 -6.14 -8.77 -2.58
CA VAL A 56 -5.14 -9.37 -3.47
C VAL A 56 -3.98 -9.93 -2.68
N GLY A 57 -3.54 -11.14 -3.05
CA GLY A 57 -2.38 -11.80 -2.42
C GLY A 57 -1.08 -11.12 -2.83
N VAL A 58 -0.20 -10.90 -1.84
CA VAL A 58 1.18 -10.45 -2.09
C VAL A 58 2.02 -11.68 -2.42
N ARG A 59 2.50 -11.79 -3.66
CA ARG A 59 3.37 -12.90 -4.07
C ARG A 59 4.66 -12.86 -3.27
N ASP A 60 4.98 -13.98 -2.64
CA ASP A 60 6.18 -14.15 -1.82
C ASP A 60 6.79 -15.53 -2.09
N SER A 61 7.86 -15.57 -2.86
CA SER A 61 8.56 -16.82 -3.23
C SER A 61 9.13 -17.57 -2.03
N ARG A 62 9.32 -16.89 -0.89
CA ARG A 62 9.80 -17.51 0.35
C ARG A 62 8.82 -18.56 0.86
N LEU A 63 7.51 -18.37 0.61
CA LEU A 63 6.49 -19.34 1.02
C LEU A 63 6.61 -20.68 0.30
N ASP A 64 6.94 -20.68 -0.97
CA ASP A 64 7.08 -21.91 -1.76
C ASP A 64 8.28 -22.73 -1.25
N VAL A 65 9.40 -22.06 -1.01
CA VAL A 65 10.61 -22.71 -0.42
C VAL A 65 10.32 -23.25 0.98
N LEU A 66 9.61 -22.48 1.83
CA LEU A 66 9.23 -22.98 3.16
C LEU A 66 8.22 -24.13 3.09
N ALA A 67 7.30 -24.10 2.13
CA ALA A 67 6.35 -25.18 1.94
C ALA A 67 7.05 -26.49 1.55
N GLU A 68 8.05 -26.44 0.69
CA GLU A 68 8.89 -27.60 0.38
C GLU A 68 9.67 -28.09 1.60
N LEU A 69 10.32 -27.18 2.32
CA LEU A 69 11.16 -27.51 3.48
C LEU A 69 10.36 -28.14 4.63
N PHE A 70 9.12 -27.69 4.87
CA PHE A 70 8.25 -28.18 5.93
C PHE A 70 7.21 -29.21 5.46
N HIS A 71 7.20 -29.54 4.17
CA HIS A 71 6.16 -30.37 3.54
C HIS A 71 4.75 -29.86 3.83
N SER A 72 4.56 -28.54 3.69
CA SER A 72 3.30 -27.89 4.00
C SER A 72 2.20 -28.27 3.01
N ALA A 73 1.01 -28.56 3.53
CA ALA A 73 -0.13 -28.92 2.69
C ALA A 73 -0.67 -27.75 1.85
N LYS A 74 -0.39 -26.50 2.26
CA LYS A 74 -0.78 -25.28 1.53
C LYS A 74 0.11 -24.10 1.90
N THR A 75 0.14 -23.12 1.00
CA THR A 75 0.71 -21.77 1.24
C THR A 75 -0.40 -20.74 1.40
N VAL A 76 -0.19 -19.74 2.27
CA VAL A 76 -1.12 -18.63 2.50
C VAL A 76 -0.33 -17.32 2.48
N PRO A 77 -0.39 -16.54 1.40
CA PRO A 77 0.32 -15.28 1.29
C PRO A 77 -0.30 -14.18 2.17
N ALA A 78 0.45 -13.12 2.41
CA ALA A 78 -0.08 -11.85 2.91
C ALA A 78 -1.04 -11.25 1.88
N THR A 79 -1.89 -10.32 2.32
CA THR A 79 -2.85 -9.66 1.41
C THR A 79 -2.81 -8.15 1.58
N VAL A 80 -3.18 -7.44 0.52
CA VAL A 80 -3.47 -6.01 0.50
C VAL A 80 -4.84 -5.78 -0.12
N SER A 81 -5.56 -4.78 0.39
CA SER A 81 -6.88 -4.43 -0.11
C SER A 81 -6.81 -3.19 -0.99
N PHE A 82 -7.47 -3.23 -2.14
CA PHE A 82 -7.67 -2.10 -3.03
C PHE A 82 -9.15 -1.73 -3.07
N VAL A 83 -9.43 -0.43 -3.12
CA VAL A 83 -10.80 0.09 -3.25
C VAL A 83 -10.89 0.93 -4.51
N ASP A 84 -11.83 0.60 -5.40
CA ASP A 84 -12.11 1.44 -6.56
C ASP A 84 -12.88 2.69 -6.12
N ILE A 85 -12.20 3.83 -6.13
CA ILE A 85 -12.80 5.12 -5.85
C ILE A 85 -13.24 5.74 -7.17
N ALA A 86 -14.54 6.10 -7.27
CA ALA A 86 -15.10 6.70 -8.47
C ALA A 86 -14.26 7.90 -8.95
N GLY A 87 -14.10 8.05 -10.28
CA GLY A 87 -13.18 9.02 -10.86
C GLY A 87 -13.42 10.47 -10.41
N LEU A 88 -12.33 11.21 -10.29
CA LEU A 88 -12.32 12.64 -9.98
C LEU A 88 -12.86 13.44 -11.17
N VAL A 89 -13.69 14.43 -10.88
CA VAL A 89 -14.08 15.49 -11.82
C VAL A 89 -13.59 16.82 -11.23
N ARG A 90 -13.08 17.73 -12.05
CA ARG A 90 -12.71 19.07 -11.61
C ARG A 90 -13.83 19.73 -10.81
N GLY A 91 -13.49 20.47 -9.73
CA GLY A 91 -14.45 21.09 -8.83
C GLY A 91 -14.99 20.15 -7.75
N ALA A 92 -14.34 19.00 -7.53
CA ALA A 92 -14.71 18.05 -6.47
C ALA A 92 -14.64 18.70 -5.07
N SER A 93 -13.69 19.62 -4.87
CA SER A 93 -13.49 20.37 -3.62
C SER A 93 -14.54 21.46 -3.39
N GLU A 94 -15.25 21.92 -4.43
CA GLU A 94 -16.29 22.95 -4.32
C GLU A 94 -17.64 22.44 -3.82
N GLY A 95 -17.74 21.16 -3.51
CA GLY A 95 -18.84 20.64 -2.67
C GLY A 95 -20.12 20.25 -3.38
N GLN A 96 -20.12 19.96 -4.68
CA GLN A 96 -21.30 19.47 -5.37
C GLN A 96 -21.29 17.94 -5.55
N GLY A 97 -22.06 17.23 -4.70
CA GLY A 97 -22.50 15.85 -4.96
C GLY A 97 -21.38 14.79 -4.98
N LEU A 98 -20.96 14.39 -6.17
CA LEU A 98 -20.00 13.29 -6.39
C LEU A 98 -18.58 13.60 -5.84
N GLY A 99 -18.15 14.85 -5.86
CA GLY A 99 -16.84 15.26 -5.37
C GLY A 99 -16.66 15.02 -3.86
N ASN A 100 -17.66 15.35 -3.05
CA ASN A 100 -17.61 15.10 -1.61
C ASN A 100 -17.52 13.60 -1.27
N LYS A 101 -18.21 12.77 -2.05
CA LYS A 101 -18.15 11.31 -1.88
C LYS A 101 -16.76 10.76 -2.24
N PHE A 102 -16.17 11.28 -3.31
CA PHE A 102 -14.80 10.96 -3.72
C PHE A 102 -13.79 11.29 -2.60
N LEU A 103 -13.82 12.52 -2.07
CA LEU A 103 -12.93 12.95 -1.00
C LEU A 103 -13.15 12.16 0.31
N ALA A 104 -14.40 11.78 0.61
CA ALA A 104 -14.70 10.92 1.76
C ALA A 104 -14.07 9.53 1.61
N ASN A 105 -14.17 8.91 0.45
CA ASN A 105 -13.57 7.60 0.20
C ASN A 105 -12.03 7.66 0.29
N ILE A 106 -11.40 8.75 -0.20
CA ILE A 106 -9.96 8.94 -0.01
C ILE A 106 -9.61 9.07 1.48
N ARG A 107 -10.43 9.74 2.30
CA ARG A 107 -10.17 9.85 3.75
C ARG A 107 -10.12 8.50 4.44
N GLU A 108 -10.93 7.55 4.02
CA GLU A 108 -10.98 6.20 4.58
C GLU A 108 -9.79 5.32 4.12
N ALA A 109 -9.23 5.57 2.95
CA ALA A 109 -8.06 4.85 2.45
C ALA A 109 -6.79 5.17 3.26
N ALA A 110 -5.89 4.20 3.42
CA ALA A 110 -4.61 4.38 4.11
C ALA A 110 -3.51 4.93 3.18
N ALA A 111 -3.60 4.62 1.89
CA ALA A 111 -2.75 5.16 0.82
C ALA A 111 -3.56 5.40 -0.45
N VAL A 112 -3.02 6.17 -1.37
CA VAL A 112 -3.66 6.50 -2.64
C VAL A 112 -2.83 5.96 -3.80
N CYS A 113 -3.47 5.21 -4.69
CA CYS A 113 -2.92 4.76 -5.96
C CYS A 113 -3.55 5.60 -7.09
N GLN A 114 -2.80 6.52 -7.66
CA GLN A 114 -3.28 7.32 -8.78
C GLN A 114 -2.93 6.65 -10.10
N VAL A 115 -3.97 6.32 -10.88
CA VAL A 115 -3.83 5.80 -12.25
C VAL A 115 -3.81 6.97 -13.22
N ILE A 116 -2.80 7.02 -14.07
CA ILE A 116 -2.52 8.11 -15.00
C ILE A 116 -2.49 7.53 -16.40
N ARG A 117 -3.17 8.19 -17.32
CA ARG A 117 -3.11 7.86 -18.73
C ARG A 117 -1.83 8.40 -19.37
N ALA A 118 -1.02 7.52 -19.91
CA ALA A 118 0.13 7.86 -20.75
C ALA A 118 0.05 7.23 -22.15
N PHE A 119 -0.92 6.33 -22.39
CA PHE A 119 -1.17 5.69 -23.67
C PHE A 119 -1.94 6.60 -24.66
N ASN A 120 -1.71 6.37 -25.96
CA ASN A 120 -2.40 7.06 -27.05
C ASN A 120 -3.41 6.11 -27.73
N ASP A 121 -4.69 6.36 -27.54
CA ASP A 121 -5.79 5.65 -28.21
C ASP A 121 -6.79 6.67 -28.76
N PRO A 122 -6.92 6.82 -30.08
CA PRO A 122 -7.82 7.80 -30.70
C PRO A 122 -9.31 7.50 -30.44
N ASP A 123 -9.65 6.26 -30.11
CA ASP A 123 -11.03 5.84 -29.83
C ASP A 123 -11.42 6.12 -28.37
N VAL A 124 -10.45 6.46 -27.51
CA VAL A 124 -10.66 6.77 -26.10
C VAL A 124 -10.49 8.28 -25.88
N VAL A 125 -11.59 8.99 -25.68
CA VAL A 125 -11.58 10.44 -25.45
C VAL A 125 -10.92 10.76 -24.09
N HIS A 126 -9.90 11.64 -24.11
CA HIS A 126 -9.35 12.22 -22.89
C HIS A 126 -10.22 13.40 -22.41
N VAL A 127 -10.46 13.51 -21.10
CA VAL A 127 -11.37 14.55 -20.52
C VAL A 127 -10.87 15.96 -20.81
N GLU A 128 -9.54 16.15 -20.87
CA GLU A 128 -8.90 17.44 -21.16
C GLU A 128 -8.57 17.63 -22.65
N GLY A 129 -9.01 16.71 -23.53
CA GLY A 129 -8.78 16.75 -24.97
C GLY A 129 -7.36 16.41 -25.44
N ARG A 130 -6.42 16.16 -24.52
CA ARG A 130 -5.04 15.73 -24.79
C ARG A 130 -4.54 14.83 -23.67
N VAL A 131 -3.64 13.92 -24.00
CA VAL A 131 -2.94 13.09 -23.01
C VAL A 131 -1.77 13.91 -22.44
N SER A 132 -1.78 14.15 -21.14
CA SER A 132 -0.73 14.87 -20.43
C SER A 132 -0.62 14.33 -18.99
N PRO A 133 0.26 13.35 -18.74
CA PRO A 133 0.47 12.78 -17.40
C PRO A 133 0.69 13.83 -16.33
N LYS A 134 1.47 14.87 -16.66
CA LYS A 134 1.74 16.00 -15.75
C LYS A 134 0.46 16.74 -15.35
N ASP A 135 -0.37 17.12 -16.33
CA ASP A 135 -1.61 17.88 -16.07
C ASP A 135 -2.62 17.03 -15.28
N ASP A 136 -2.66 15.73 -15.53
CA ASP A 136 -3.52 14.78 -14.82
C ASP A 136 -3.14 14.68 -13.33
N ILE A 137 -1.82 14.59 -13.03
CA ILE A 137 -1.29 14.59 -11.67
C ILE A 137 -1.63 15.91 -10.97
N GLU A 138 -1.34 17.05 -11.62
CA GLU A 138 -1.61 18.39 -11.09
C GLU A 138 -3.11 18.60 -10.80
N THR A 139 -3.99 18.09 -11.66
CA THR A 139 -5.45 18.19 -11.47
C THR A 139 -5.89 17.47 -10.19
N VAL A 140 -5.44 16.23 -9.97
CA VAL A 140 -5.78 15.47 -8.76
C VAL A 140 -5.19 16.13 -7.52
N ASN A 141 -3.91 16.48 -7.56
CA ASN A 141 -3.23 17.12 -6.43
C ASN A 141 -3.91 18.43 -6.02
N THR A 142 -4.30 19.25 -7.00
CA THR A 142 -4.99 20.53 -6.74
C THR A 142 -6.29 20.33 -5.99
N GLU A 143 -7.13 19.36 -6.38
CA GLU A 143 -8.39 19.09 -5.69
C GLU A 143 -8.17 18.61 -4.24
N LEU A 144 -7.15 17.79 -3.99
CA LEU A 144 -6.81 17.35 -2.64
C LEU A 144 -6.25 18.48 -1.79
N ILE A 145 -5.39 19.31 -2.35
CA ILE A 145 -4.81 20.52 -1.70
C ILE A 145 -5.94 21.48 -1.31
N LEU A 146 -6.85 21.79 -2.21
CA LEU A 146 -7.99 22.69 -1.93
C LEU A 146 -8.89 22.13 -0.81
N ALA A 147 -9.15 20.83 -0.79
CA ALA A 147 -9.93 20.21 0.26
C ALA A 147 -9.23 20.29 1.63
N ASP A 148 -7.91 20.13 1.66
CA ASP A 148 -7.12 20.23 2.90
C ASP A 148 -6.99 21.68 3.36
N LEU A 149 -6.80 22.63 2.46
CA LEU A 149 -6.84 24.07 2.79
C LEU A 149 -8.17 24.45 3.45
N GLN A 150 -9.31 24.01 2.91
CA GLN A 150 -10.61 24.24 3.53
C GLN A 150 -10.71 23.63 4.93
N THR A 151 -10.08 22.45 5.14
CA THR A 151 -10.05 21.80 6.46
C THR A 151 -9.21 22.60 7.44
N LEU A 152 -8.03 23.08 7.03
CA LEU A 152 -7.14 23.90 7.84
C LEU A 152 -7.73 25.27 8.15
N ASP A 153 -8.38 25.93 7.20
CA ASP A 153 -9.04 27.23 7.39
C ASP A 153 -10.16 27.16 8.47
N ARG A 154 -10.81 26.01 8.61
CA ARG A 154 -11.79 25.78 9.69
C ARG A 154 -11.10 25.40 11.02
N ALA A 155 -9.99 24.68 10.96
CA ALA A 155 -9.30 24.16 12.16
C ALA A 155 -8.44 25.23 12.84
N ILE A 156 -7.71 26.05 12.11
CA ILE A 156 -6.76 27.06 12.64
C ILE A 156 -7.42 28.01 13.65
N PRO A 157 -8.58 28.66 13.37
CA PRO A 157 -9.22 29.53 14.34
C PRO A 157 -9.61 28.82 15.64
N ARG A 158 -9.96 27.53 15.58
CA ARG A 158 -10.24 26.72 16.74
C ARG A 158 -8.99 26.45 17.54
N LEU A 159 -7.92 25.99 16.87
CA LEU A 159 -6.61 25.71 17.48
C LEU A 159 -6.02 26.98 18.13
N GLU A 160 -6.18 28.16 17.54
CA GLU A 160 -5.75 29.43 18.13
C GLU A 160 -6.45 29.73 19.46
N LYS A 161 -7.76 29.47 19.55
CA LYS A 161 -8.49 29.64 20.82
C LYS A 161 -8.03 28.64 21.88
N GLU A 162 -7.82 27.39 21.48
CA GLU A 162 -7.33 26.33 22.37
C GLU A 162 -5.91 26.62 22.88
N ALA A 163 -5.00 27.07 22.00
CA ALA A 163 -3.62 27.42 22.35
C ALA A 163 -3.52 28.62 23.34
N ARG A 164 -4.48 29.55 23.31
CA ARG A 164 -4.57 30.64 24.30
C ARG A 164 -4.91 30.14 25.70
N ILE A 165 -5.60 29.00 25.80
CA ILE A 165 -6.03 28.41 27.07
C ILE A 165 -4.99 27.42 27.61
N THR A 166 -4.44 26.59 26.72
CA THR A 166 -3.55 25.47 27.09
C THR A 166 -2.32 25.45 26.20
N LYS A 167 -1.12 25.58 26.79
CA LYS A 167 0.15 25.61 26.04
C LYS A 167 0.41 24.35 25.23
N ASP A 168 -0.10 23.20 25.66
CA ASP A 168 0.04 21.92 24.95
C ASP A 168 -0.65 21.89 23.58
N ARG A 169 -1.48 22.90 23.29
CA ARG A 169 -2.14 23.09 21.99
C ARG A 169 -1.36 23.96 21.00
N GLN A 170 -0.21 24.51 21.43
CA GLN A 170 0.64 25.30 20.54
C GLN A 170 1.26 24.46 19.42
N PRO A 171 1.82 23.25 19.66
CA PRO A 171 2.40 22.43 18.58
C PRO A 171 1.41 22.08 17.46
N PRO A 172 0.16 21.64 17.72
CA PRO A 172 -0.83 21.45 16.66
C PRO A 172 -1.16 22.70 15.85
N LEU A 173 -1.19 23.89 16.50
CA LEU A 173 -1.43 25.17 15.80
C LEU A 173 -0.26 25.51 14.86
N ASP A 174 0.98 25.39 15.34
CA ASP A 174 2.16 25.70 14.53
C ASP A 174 2.28 24.73 13.36
N ALA A 175 2.01 23.43 13.58
CA ALA A 175 1.96 22.42 12.53
C ALA A 175 0.86 22.71 11.48
N ALA A 176 -0.33 23.15 11.93
CA ALA A 176 -1.43 23.50 11.02
C ALA A 176 -1.10 24.69 10.12
N ARG A 177 -0.41 25.71 10.68
CA ARG A 177 0.07 26.86 9.90
C ARG A 177 1.15 26.45 8.90
N ALA A 178 2.14 25.68 9.34
CA ALA A 178 3.19 25.17 8.45
C ALA A 178 2.61 24.31 7.32
N ALA A 179 1.65 23.43 7.63
CA ALA A 179 0.96 22.63 6.62
C ALA A 179 0.20 23.49 5.61
N ARG A 180 -0.46 24.56 6.08
CA ARG A 180 -1.14 25.51 5.21
C ARG A 180 -0.17 26.19 4.24
N ASP A 181 0.98 26.67 4.74
CA ASP A 181 1.99 27.32 3.90
C ASP A 181 2.53 26.40 2.81
N VAL A 182 2.74 25.11 3.12
CA VAL A 182 3.15 24.08 2.13
C VAL A 182 2.07 23.91 1.07
N LEU A 183 0.80 23.75 1.48
CA LEU A 183 -0.32 23.57 0.54
C LEU A 183 -0.55 24.83 -0.33
N ASP A 184 -0.42 26.02 0.24
CA ASP A 184 -0.51 27.28 -0.51
C ASP A 184 0.62 27.41 -1.57
N SER A 185 1.76 26.72 -1.39
CA SER A 185 2.82 26.63 -2.40
C SER A 185 2.52 25.64 -3.54
N GLY A 186 1.40 24.92 -3.47
CA GLY A 186 0.99 23.94 -4.47
C GLY A 186 1.61 22.53 -4.27
N GLN A 187 2.22 22.26 -3.11
CA GLN A 187 2.79 20.96 -2.80
C GLN A 187 1.88 20.15 -1.86
N THR A 188 1.81 18.84 -2.06
CA THR A 188 1.17 17.92 -1.09
C THR A 188 2.04 17.78 0.15
N LEU A 189 1.44 17.57 1.32
CA LEU A 189 2.17 17.42 2.57
C LEU A 189 3.07 16.18 2.57
N TYR A 190 2.65 15.12 1.89
CA TYR A 190 3.45 13.90 1.71
C TYR A 190 4.72 14.17 0.88
N ALA A 191 4.60 14.79 -0.29
CA ALA A 191 5.74 15.11 -1.15
C ALA A 191 6.73 16.07 -0.48
N ALA A 192 6.23 17.01 0.33
CA ALA A 192 7.05 17.93 1.09
C ALA A 192 7.72 17.30 2.34
N GLY A 193 7.39 16.06 2.69
CA GLY A 193 7.89 15.40 3.89
C GLY A 193 7.51 16.11 5.20
N THR A 194 6.35 16.78 5.21
CA THR A 194 5.89 17.57 6.34
C THR A 194 5.53 16.68 7.53
N ASP A 195 6.04 17.01 8.73
CA ASP A 195 5.61 16.32 9.96
C ASP A 195 4.18 16.72 10.31
N THR A 196 3.28 15.76 10.22
CA THR A 196 1.84 15.93 10.44
C THR A 196 1.31 15.11 11.62
N GLU A 197 2.20 14.56 12.45
CA GLU A 197 1.82 13.73 13.60
C GLU A 197 0.79 14.41 14.51
N SER A 198 0.99 15.70 14.81
CA SER A 198 0.08 16.49 15.64
C SER A 198 -1.23 16.87 14.95
N LEU A 199 -1.36 16.61 13.64
CA LEU A 199 -2.53 16.94 12.81
C LEU A 199 -3.38 15.71 12.45
N ARG A 200 -3.09 14.52 13.01
CA ARG A 200 -3.80 13.28 12.69
C ARG A 200 -5.33 13.39 12.84
N GLU A 201 -5.79 14.16 13.83
CA GLU A 201 -7.22 14.39 14.06
C GLU A 201 -7.91 15.12 12.89
N LEU A 202 -7.16 15.85 12.06
CA LEU A 202 -7.71 16.60 10.91
C LEU A 202 -7.94 15.71 9.68
N THR A 203 -7.37 14.50 9.66
CA THR A 203 -7.49 13.53 8.57
C THR A 203 -7.24 14.16 7.19
N LEU A 204 -6.12 14.91 7.08
CA LEU A 204 -5.73 15.59 5.85
C LEU A 204 -5.43 14.55 4.75
N LEU A 205 -5.90 14.83 3.54
CA LEU A 205 -5.81 13.92 2.39
C LEU A 205 -4.39 13.86 1.83
N THR A 206 -3.72 15.00 1.77
CA THR A 206 -2.39 15.15 1.19
C THR A 206 -1.26 14.64 2.08
N THR A 207 -1.57 14.18 3.33
CA THR A 207 -0.62 13.51 4.22
C THR A 207 -0.44 12.03 3.90
N LYS A 208 -1.37 11.46 3.12
CA LYS A 208 -1.36 10.03 2.79
C LYS A 208 -0.21 9.69 1.86
N PRO A 209 0.39 8.49 1.99
CA PRO A 209 1.31 7.97 1.00
C PRO A 209 0.64 7.85 -0.38
N PHE A 210 1.39 8.23 -1.42
CA PHE A 210 0.97 8.08 -2.81
C PHE A 210 1.86 7.09 -3.54
N LEU A 211 1.25 6.33 -4.42
CA LEU A 211 1.92 5.59 -5.48
C LEU A 211 1.22 5.89 -6.81
N TYR A 212 1.96 5.87 -7.89
CA TYR A 212 1.46 6.26 -9.21
C TYR A 212 1.58 5.11 -10.18
N VAL A 213 0.51 4.84 -10.92
CA VAL A 213 0.46 3.85 -12.00
C VAL A 213 0.32 4.59 -13.32
N PHE A 214 1.35 4.55 -14.14
CA PHE A 214 1.31 5.05 -15.50
C PHE A 214 0.84 3.92 -16.42
N ASN A 215 -0.34 4.11 -17.00
CA ASN A 215 -0.91 3.20 -17.98
C ASN A 215 -0.40 3.61 -19.36
N LEU A 216 0.51 2.82 -19.91
CA LEU A 216 1.28 3.05 -21.14
C LEU A 216 0.83 2.09 -22.25
N ASP A 217 1.24 2.40 -23.48
CA ASP A 217 1.24 1.42 -24.56
C ASP A 217 2.46 0.50 -24.44
N GLU A 218 2.37 -0.74 -24.93
CA GLU A 218 3.44 -1.75 -24.86
C GLU A 218 4.79 -1.23 -25.36
N ALA A 219 4.79 -0.44 -26.43
CA ALA A 219 6.02 0.10 -27.03
C ALA A 219 6.78 1.04 -26.08
N GLU A 220 6.08 1.74 -25.20
CA GLU A 220 6.66 2.70 -24.28
C GLU A 220 7.19 2.04 -22.99
N LEU A 221 6.75 0.80 -22.68
CA LEU A 221 7.21 0.04 -21.52
C LEU A 221 8.69 -0.32 -21.56
N THR A 222 9.31 -0.25 -22.73
CA THR A 222 10.75 -0.52 -22.95
C THR A 222 11.54 0.74 -23.23
N ASP A 223 10.92 1.91 -23.31
CA ASP A 223 11.60 3.20 -23.52
C ASP A 223 12.02 3.82 -22.18
N GLU A 224 13.26 3.53 -21.76
CA GLU A 224 13.80 4.01 -20.49
C GLU A 224 13.82 5.54 -20.37
N ALA A 225 13.91 6.29 -21.47
CA ALA A 225 13.87 7.75 -21.44
C ALA A 225 12.47 8.26 -21.06
N VAL A 226 11.42 7.63 -21.60
CA VAL A 226 10.02 7.92 -21.24
C VAL A 226 9.76 7.54 -19.79
N LEU A 227 10.20 6.35 -19.36
CA LEU A 227 9.99 5.88 -18.00
C LEU A 227 10.68 6.79 -16.98
N GLU A 228 11.89 7.27 -17.26
CA GLU A 228 12.64 8.16 -16.36
C GLU A 228 12.00 9.56 -16.30
N GLU A 229 11.50 10.10 -17.40
CA GLU A 229 10.74 11.33 -17.43
C GLU A 229 9.49 11.22 -16.54
N LEU A 230 8.73 10.13 -16.69
CA LEU A 230 7.52 9.89 -15.89
C LEU A 230 7.83 9.69 -14.39
N ARG A 231 8.90 8.96 -14.04
CA ARG A 231 9.38 8.86 -12.65
C ARG A 231 9.68 10.23 -12.06
N GLY A 232 10.32 11.11 -12.84
CA GLY A 232 10.66 12.46 -12.43
C GLY A 232 9.44 13.32 -12.04
N LEU A 233 8.26 13.05 -12.64
CA LEU A 233 7.04 13.80 -12.33
C LEU A 233 6.50 13.55 -10.93
N VAL A 234 6.80 12.40 -10.34
CA VAL A 234 6.17 11.92 -9.09
C VAL A 234 7.15 11.71 -7.94
N ALA A 235 8.46 11.87 -8.19
CA ALA A 235 9.47 11.70 -7.14
C ALA A 235 9.18 12.58 -5.92
N PRO A 236 9.35 12.10 -4.68
CA PRO A 236 9.95 10.82 -4.29
C PRO A 236 8.98 9.63 -4.19
N ALA A 237 7.74 9.76 -4.67
CA ALA A 237 6.77 8.68 -4.65
C ALA A 237 7.12 7.58 -5.68
N GLU A 238 6.61 6.38 -5.42
CA GLU A 238 6.83 5.22 -6.29
C GLU A 238 6.01 5.32 -7.59
N ALA A 239 6.66 5.00 -8.71
CA ALA A 239 6.06 4.93 -10.04
C ALA A 239 6.05 3.48 -10.55
N ILE A 240 4.91 3.03 -11.04
CA ILE A 240 4.69 1.72 -11.64
C ILE A 240 4.24 1.93 -13.07
N PHE A 241 4.81 1.16 -13.98
CA PHE A 241 4.54 1.23 -15.41
C PHE A 241 3.92 -0.08 -15.87
N LEU A 242 2.78 0.00 -16.54
CA LEU A 242 2.08 -1.18 -17.07
C LEU A 242 1.16 -0.78 -18.22
N ASP A 243 0.79 -1.76 -19.03
CA ASP A 243 -0.36 -1.68 -19.93
C ASP A 243 -1.53 -2.42 -19.29
N ALA A 244 -2.58 -1.70 -18.93
CA ALA A 244 -3.74 -2.30 -18.25
C ALA A 244 -4.51 -3.30 -19.13
N LYS A 245 -4.42 -3.20 -20.45
CA LYS A 245 -5.02 -4.18 -21.38
C LYS A 245 -4.20 -5.46 -21.38
N ALA A 246 -2.88 -5.36 -21.56
CA ALA A 246 -1.96 -6.50 -21.50
C ALA A 246 -2.06 -7.23 -20.15
N GLU A 247 -2.12 -6.49 -19.04
CA GLU A 247 -2.32 -7.08 -17.71
C GLU A 247 -3.64 -7.86 -17.59
N ALA A 248 -4.71 -7.36 -18.20
CA ALA A 248 -6.00 -8.07 -18.22
C ALA A 248 -5.95 -9.35 -19.05
N GLU A 249 -5.16 -9.38 -20.12
CA GLU A 249 -4.93 -10.56 -20.97
C GLU A 249 -4.05 -11.60 -20.26
N LEU A 250 -2.95 -11.16 -19.62
CA LEU A 250 -2.04 -12.03 -18.87
C LEU A 250 -2.74 -12.93 -17.84
N ILE A 251 -3.80 -12.44 -17.21
CA ILE A 251 -4.55 -13.18 -16.20
C ILE A 251 -5.38 -14.34 -16.81
N GLU A 252 -5.77 -14.20 -18.07
CA GLU A 252 -6.59 -15.21 -18.78
C GLU A 252 -5.71 -16.30 -19.42
N LEU A 253 -4.39 -16.09 -19.52
CA LEU A 253 -3.47 -16.99 -20.19
C LEU A 253 -2.94 -18.09 -19.24
N PRO A 254 -2.63 -19.28 -19.77
CA PRO A 254 -1.80 -20.26 -19.10
C PRO A 254 -0.42 -19.67 -18.74
N GLU A 255 0.19 -20.17 -17.67
CA GLU A 255 1.45 -19.61 -17.13
C GLU A 255 2.60 -19.53 -18.16
N ASP A 256 2.70 -20.54 -19.05
CA ASP A 256 3.72 -20.56 -20.10
C ASP A 256 3.48 -19.45 -21.16
N GLU A 257 2.23 -19.29 -21.59
CA GLU A 257 1.84 -18.26 -22.57
C GLU A 257 1.96 -16.85 -21.94
N ALA A 258 1.58 -16.70 -20.65
CA ALA A 258 1.73 -15.45 -19.95
C ALA A 258 3.19 -15.02 -19.84
N ARG A 259 4.10 -15.98 -19.61
CA ARG A 259 5.56 -15.70 -19.58
C ARG A 259 6.07 -15.27 -20.96
N GLU A 260 5.66 -15.96 -22.05
CA GLU A 260 6.05 -15.60 -23.42
C GLU A 260 5.57 -14.18 -23.77
N LEU A 261 4.34 -13.81 -23.37
CA LEU A 261 3.81 -12.46 -23.57
C LEU A 261 4.64 -11.41 -22.80
N LEU A 262 4.95 -11.65 -21.51
CA LEU A 262 5.79 -10.76 -20.71
C LEU A 262 7.16 -10.54 -21.34
N GLU A 263 7.82 -11.61 -21.78
CA GLU A 263 9.11 -11.54 -22.46
C GLU A 263 9.02 -10.73 -23.77
N SER A 264 7.92 -10.86 -24.51
CA SER A 264 7.70 -10.14 -25.79
C SER A 264 7.55 -8.63 -25.59
N ILE A 265 7.00 -8.19 -24.45
CA ILE A 265 6.84 -6.78 -24.08
C ILE A 265 8.00 -6.26 -23.21
N GLY A 266 9.08 -7.07 -23.06
CA GLY A 266 10.27 -6.68 -22.32
C GLY A 266 10.10 -6.57 -20.80
N GLN A 267 9.07 -7.21 -20.23
CA GLN A 267 8.79 -7.21 -18.80
C GLN A 267 9.25 -8.52 -18.14
N ASN A 268 9.75 -8.45 -16.91
CA ASN A 268 10.18 -9.61 -16.13
C ASN A 268 9.10 -10.15 -15.17
N GLU A 269 8.15 -9.32 -14.82
CA GLU A 269 6.99 -9.68 -13.97
C GLU A 269 5.76 -8.87 -14.39
N PRO A 270 4.55 -9.37 -14.15
CA PRO A 270 3.33 -8.58 -14.36
C PRO A 270 3.36 -7.28 -13.55
N GLY A 271 2.96 -6.16 -14.16
CA GLY A 271 2.87 -4.87 -13.48
C GLY A 271 1.90 -4.88 -12.31
N LEU A 272 0.86 -5.73 -12.36
CA LEU A 272 -0.04 -5.96 -11.22
C LEU A 272 0.67 -6.56 -10.02
N HIS A 273 1.61 -7.48 -10.19
CA HIS A 273 2.40 -8.03 -9.08
C HIS A 273 3.29 -6.95 -8.45
N GLN A 274 3.91 -6.11 -9.31
CA GLN A 274 4.68 -4.97 -8.86
C GLN A 274 3.80 -3.98 -8.08
N LEU A 275 2.59 -3.67 -8.59
CA LEU A 275 1.64 -2.79 -7.92
C LEU A 275 1.27 -3.30 -6.52
N VAL A 276 0.97 -4.58 -6.39
CA VAL A 276 0.62 -5.19 -5.10
C VAL A 276 1.78 -5.12 -4.12
N ARG A 277 2.99 -5.45 -4.57
CA ARG A 277 4.21 -5.42 -3.75
C ARG A 277 4.58 -3.98 -3.32
N VAL A 278 4.60 -3.04 -4.24
CA VAL A 278 4.88 -1.63 -3.95
C VAL A 278 3.81 -1.04 -3.05
N GLY A 279 2.54 -1.32 -3.31
CA GLY A 279 1.42 -0.87 -2.48
C GLY A 279 1.53 -1.39 -1.04
N PHE A 280 1.92 -2.65 -0.86
CA PHE A 280 2.15 -3.24 0.45
C PHE A 280 3.24 -2.48 1.23
N HIS A 281 4.36 -2.18 0.59
CA HIS A 281 5.45 -1.40 1.20
C HIS A 281 5.07 0.07 1.44
N THR A 282 4.32 0.69 0.54
CA THR A 282 3.84 2.06 0.67
C THR A 282 2.95 2.23 1.92
N LEU A 283 2.21 1.18 2.29
CA LEU A 283 1.45 1.14 3.54
C LEU A 283 2.32 0.99 4.80
N GLY A 284 3.64 0.89 4.67
CA GLY A 284 4.55 0.63 5.80
C GLY A 284 4.38 -0.76 6.38
N LEU A 285 4.00 -1.73 5.56
CA LEU A 285 3.79 -3.12 5.97
C LEU A 285 5.04 -3.97 5.72
N GLN A 286 5.15 -5.04 6.49
CA GLN A 286 6.12 -6.11 6.33
C GLN A 286 5.48 -7.45 6.72
N THR A 287 6.17 -8.56 6.44
CA THR A 287 5.69 -9.90 6.77
C THR A 287 6.63 -10.61 7.71
N PHE A 288 6.06 -11.38 8.65
CA PHE A 288 6.75 -12.49 9.27
C PHE A 288 6.11 -13.81 8.80
N LEU A 289 6.85 -14.88 8.92
CA LEU A 289 6.48 -16.18 8.35
C LEU A 289 6.29 -17.21 9.47
N THR A 290 5.31 -18.08 9.29
CA THR A 290 5.16 -19.31 10.07
C THR A 290 5.15 -20.49 9.12
N ALA A 291 5.83 -21.57 9.45
CA ALA A 291 5.90 -22.74 8.61
C ALA A 291 5.72 -24.03 9.42
N GLY A 292 4.97 -24.95 8.86
CA GLY A 292 4.70 -26.26 9.45
C GLY A 292 3.95 -27.19 8.50
N PRO A 293 3.71 -28.45 8.87
CA PRO A 293 3.10 -29.45 7.97
C PRO A 293 1.69 -29.08 7.47
N LYS A 294 0.95 -28.25 8.22
CA LYS A 294 -0.40 -27.83 7.82
C LYS A 294 -0.37 -26.71 6.80
N GLU A 295 0.46 -25.70 7.05
CA GLU A 295 0.57 -24.54 6.18
C GLU A 295 1.90 -23.81 6.40
N SER A 296 2.39 -23.15 5.33
CA SER A 296 3.34 -22.05 5.38
C SER A 296 2.58 -20.75 5.09
N ARG A 297 2.71 -19.76 5.99
CA ARG A 297 1.91 -18.52 5.92
C ARG A 297 2.75 -17.28 6.15
N ALA A 298 2.49 -16.25 5.36
CA ALA A 298 2.94 -14.89 5.60
C ALA A 298 1.88 -14.10 6.37
N TRP A 299 2.31 -13.46 7.44
CA TRP A 299 1.46 -12.63 8.30
C TRP A 299 1.84 -11.17 8.14
N THR A 300 0.84 -10.34 7.91
CA THR A 300 1.03 -8.89 7.72
C THR A 300 1.13 -8.17 9.06
N ILE A 301 2.19 -7.39 9.24
CA ILE A 301 2.39 -6.50 10.38
C ILE A 301 2.89 -5.13 9.90
N PRO A 302 2.65 -4.04 10.65
CA PRO A 302 3.34 -2.77 10.42
C PRO A 302 4.84 -2.91 10.62
N GLN A 303 5.63 -2.15 9.86
CA GLN A 303 7.06 -1.99 10.13
C GLN A 303 7.24 -1.41 11.54
N GLY A 304 8.20 -1.97 12.28
CA GLY A 304 8.44 -1.57 13.66
C GLY A 304 7.55 -2.28 14.70
N ALA A 305 6.66 -3.18 14.29
CA ALA A 305 5.85 -3.99 15.22
C ALA A 305 6.74 -4.89 16.09
N THR A 306 6.38 -5.00 17.36
CA THR A 306 7.05 -5.87 18.33
C THR A 306 6.57 -7.31 18.24
N ALA A 307 7.33 -8.26 18.80
CA ALA A 307 6.97 -9.68 18.80
C ALA A 307 5.59 -9.96 19.45
N PRO A 308 5.18 -9.33 20.57
CA PRO A 308 3.82 -9.47 21.09
C PRO A 308 2.73 -8.97 20.15
N GLU A 309 2.98 -7.83 19.45
CA GLU A 309 2.03 -7.30 18.47
C GLU A 309 1.88 -8.25 17.28
N ALA A 310 2.99 -8.79 16.78
CA ALA A 310 2.99 -9.82 15.74
C ALA A 310 2.25 -11.08 16.17
N ALA A 311 2.46 -11.57 17.40
CA ALA A 311 1.72 -12.69 17.95
C ALA A 311 0.19 -12.41 17.99
N GLY A 312 -0.18 -11.16 18.29
CA GLY A 312 -1.57 -10.69 18.31
C GLY A 312 -2.29 -10.79 16.96
N VAL A 313 -1.55 -10.67 15.86
CA VAL A 313 -2.11 -10.83 14.51
C VAL A 313 -2.56 -12.28 14.25
N ILE A 314 -1.89 -13.25 14.85
CA ILE A 314 -2.32 -14.65 14.77
C ILE A 314 -3.57 -14.87 15.64
N HIS A 315 -3.51 -14.46 16.91
CA HIS A 315 -4.62 -14.54 17.84
C HIS A 315 -4.39 -13.60 19.04
N THR A 316 -5.44 -12.96 19.54
CA THR A 316 -5.36 -12.04 20.69
C THR A 316 -4.82 -12.71 21.95
N ASP A 317 -5.08 -14.01 22.16
CA ASP A 317 -4.56 -14.73 23.29
C ASP A 317 -3.04 -14.92 23.21
N PHE A 318 -2.47 -15.00 22.01
CA PHE A 318 -1.02 -15.08 21.83
C PHE A 318 -0.34 -13.79 22.29
N GLN A 319 -0.97 -12.65 22.03
CA GLN A 319 -0.47 -11.35 22.52
C GLN A 319 -0.56 -11.25 24.05
N ARG A 320 -1.73 -11.61 24.61
CA ARG A 320 -1.96 -11.54 26.07
C ARG A 320 -1.06 -12.48 26.85
N GLY A 321 -0.92 -13.70 26.37
CA GLY A 321 -0.13 -14.74 27.02
C GLY A 321 1.32 -14.80 26.53
N PHE A 322 1.82 -13.82 25.78
CA PHE A 322 3.15 -13.85 25.18
C PHE A 322 4.25 -14.06 26.23
N ILE A 323 5.09 -15.07 25.98
CA ILE A 323 6.25 -15.38 26.81
C ILE A 323 7.53 -15.01 26.08
N LYS A 324 7.73 -15.55 24.87
CA LYS A 324 8.88 -15.34 24.00
C LYS A 324 8.58 -15.80 22.59
N ALA A 325 9.42 -15.38 21.64
CA ALA A 325 9.41 -15.86 20.26
C ALA A 325 10.71 -16.64 19.96
N GLU A 326 10.60 -17.80 19.36
CA GLU A 326 11.70 -18.47 18.69
C GLU A 326 11.77 -17.96 17.26
N ILE A 327 12.87 -17.33 16.87
CA ILE A 327 13.03 -16.65 15.59
C ILE A 327 14.27 -17.16 14.88
N VAL A 328 14.14 -17.44 13.61
CA VAL A 328 15.24 -17.68 12.68
C VAL A 328 14.98 -16.84 11.42
N SER A 329 16.01 -16.22 10.85
CA SER A 329 15.83 -15.54 9.57
C SER A 329 15.52 -16.55 8.47
N TYR A 330 14.74 -16.12 7.46
CA TYR A 330 14.46 -16.99 6.31
C TYR A 330 15.74 -17.53 5.67
N ASP A 331 16.73 -16.68 5.44
CA ASP A 331 17.99 -17.06 4.79
C ASP A 331 18.77 -18.08 5.61
N ASP A 332 18.90 -17.90 6.94
CA ASP A 332 19.56 -18.83 7.82
C ASP A 332 18.86 -20.19 7.85
N LEU A 333 17.52 -20.18 7.86
CA LEU A 333 16.72 -21.40 7.88
C LEU A 333 16.90 -22.20 6.59
N VAL A 334 16.84 -21.55 5.44
CA VAL A 334 17.04 -22.18 4.13
C VAL A 334 18.47 -22.74 4.02
N ALA A 335 19.47 -21.96 4.42
CA ALA A 335 20.89 -22.40 4.41
C ALA A 335 21.16 -23.58 5.38
N ALA A 336 20.40 -23.67 6.46
CA ALA A 336 20.49 -24.80 7.40
C ALA A 336 19.72 -26.03 6.92
N GLY A 337 18.67 -25.87 6.11
CA GLY A 337 17.82 -26.95 5.62
C GLY A 337 16.84 -27.54 6.65
N SER A 338 16.88 -27.10 7.91
CA SER A 338 15.91 -27.45 8.95
C SER A 338 16.05 -26.58 10.19
N VAL A 339 14.98 -26.46 10.98
CA VAL A 339 15.03 -25.75 12.28
C VAL A 339 16.00 -26.40 13.25
N ALA A 340 16.11 -27.75 13.24
CA ALA A 340 17.03 -28.47 14.11
C ALA A 340 18.50 -28.12 13.78
N GLU A 341 18.84 -28.07 12.51
CA GLU A 341 20.18 -27.70 12.07
C GLU A 341 20.47 -26.21 12.32
N ALA A 342 19.51 -25.30 12.03
CA ALA A 342 19.65 -23.87 12.36
C ALA A 342 19.90 -23.68 13.88
N ARG A 343 19.22 -24.47 14.73
CA ARG A 343 19.41 -24.42 16.19
C ARG A 343 20.80 -24.94 16.58
N SER A 344 21.30 -26.00 15.94
CA SER A 344 22.64 -26.53 16.19
C SER A 344 23.74 -25.53 15.82
N ARG A 345 23.49 -24.69 14.81
CA ARG A 345 24.37 -23.60 14.36
C ARG A 345 24.23 -22.31 15.18
N GLY A 346 23.33 -22.28 16.17
CA GLY A 346 23.08 -21.10 16.99
C GLY A 346 22.34 -19.97 16.27
N GLN A 347 21.68 -20.24 15.16
CA GLN A 347 20.95 -19.27 14.33
C GLN A 347 19.51 -19.04 14.81
N VAL A 348 18.97 -19.93 15.67
CA VAL A 348 17.67 -19.75 16.30
C VAL A 348 17.80 -18.90 17.54
N ARG A 349 17.17 -17.75 17.54
CA ARG A 349 17.20 -16.77 18.62
C ARG A 349 15.95 -16.88 19.49
N MET A 350 16.10 -16.61 20.79
CA MET A 350 14.99 -16.49 21.74
C MET A 350 14.79 -15.04 22.06
N GLU A 351 13.72 -14.45 21.54
CA GLU A 351 13.45 -13.03 21.63
C GLU A 351 12.33 -12.72 22.62
N GLY A 352 12.46 -11.60 23.32
CA GLY A 352 11.52 -11.11 24.32
C GLY A 352 10.49 -10.14 23.75
N LYS A 353 9.81 -9.42 24.68
CA LYS A 353 8.70 -8.51 24.34
C LYS A 353 9.14 -7.26 23.57
N ASP A 354 10.38 -6.85 23.72
CA ASP A 354 10.90 -5.63 23.09
C ASP A 354 11.53 -5.87 21.72
N TYR A 355 11.51 -7.13 21.25
CA TYR A 355 12.04 -7.46 19.93
C TYR A 355 11.17 -6.85 18.85
N VAL A 356 11.79 -6.06 17.97
CA VAL A 356 11.15 -5.49 16.78
C VAL A 356 11.31 -6.48 15.63
N MET A 357 10.19 -6.97 15.13
CA MET A 357 10.12 -7.94 14.04
C MET A 357 10.80 -7.42 12.78
N GLN A 358 11.50 -8.32 12.11
CA GLN A 358 12.11 -8.06 10.81
C GLN A 358 11.33 -8.74 9.70
N ASP A 359 11.36 -8.18 8.49
CA ASP A 359 10.74 -8.83 7.33
C ASP A 359 11.42 -10.17 7.04
N GLY A 360 10.61 -11.22 6.88
CA GLY A 360 11.10 -12.58 6.65
C GLY A 360 11.55 -13.35 7.90
N ASP A 361 11.33 -12.83 9.11
CA ASP A 361 11.49 -13.62 10.32
C ASP A 361 10.56 -14.86 10.27
N VAL A 362 11.11 -16.05 10.42
CA VAL A 362 10.35 -17.30 10.58
C VAL A 362 10.21 -17.57 12.07
N VAL A 363 8.95 -17.64 12.57
CA VAL A 363 8.66 -17.48 14.00
C VAL A 363 7.81 -18.64 14.54
N GLU A 364 8.15 -19.06 15.77
CA GLU A 364 7.28 -19.86 16.64
C GLU A 364 7.06 -19.11 17.95
N PHE A 365 5.82 -18.64 18.20
CA PHE A 365 5.49 -17.95 19.44
C PHE A 365 5.22 -18.93 20.59
N ARG A 366 5.78 -18.65 21.76
CA ARG A 366 5.51 -19.35 23.02
C ARG A 366 4.63 -18.44 23.88
N PHE A 367 3.49 -18.96 24.26
CA PHE A 367 2.50 -18.23 25.05
C PHE A 367 1.85 -19.13 26.09
N ASN A 368 1.27 -18.53 27.11
CA ASN A 368 0.49 -19.23 28.14
C ASN A 368 -0.82 -18.45 28.35
N VAL A 369 -1.95 -19.14 28.25
CA VAL A 369 -3.31 -18.57 28.41
C VAL A 369 -3.93 -19.12 29.70
#